data_0ae6d209c7984afb7a473b301902767e
#
_entry.id   0ae6d209c7984afb7a473b301902767e
#
_cell.length_a   1.000
_cell.length_b   1.000
_cell.length_c   1.000
_cell.angle_alpha   90.00
_cell.angle_beta   90.00
_cell.angle_gamma   90.00
#
_symmetry.space_group_name_H-M   'P 1'
#
loop_
_entity.id
_entity.type
_entity.pdbx_description
1 polymer ?
#
loop_
_entity_poly.entity_id
_entity_poly.type
_entity_poly.pdbx_seq_one_letter_code
_entity_poly.pdbx_strand_id
1 'polypeptide(L)'
;MIKKNNESWLIVGLGNPGKEYERTRHNAGFRAIDVLADRLGCKIDRLKFQGLYSQVNYEGKKVFLLKPQTFMNLSGRSILQLSAYFNIPPQRIIVLFDDISLPPGRLRIRADGSAGGHNGIKSIIAEIGSQAFPRIKIGVGAKPHPEQDLADWVLSSFSSKEEKDLCSALNRSAEAALCIIDHGVPEAANRFNGSTP
;
A
#
# COMPACT_ATOMS: atom_id res chain seq x y z
N MET A 1 19.23 -31.04 -7.94
CA MET A 1 18.14 -30.15 -8.41
C MET A 1 17.94 -29.05 -7.36
N ILE A 2 18.45 -27.84 -7.60
CA ILE A 2 18.18 -26.68 -6.75
C ILE A 2 16.71 -26.33 -6.99
N LYS A 3 15.83 -26.56 -5.99
CA LYS A 3 14.48 -26.00 -6.02
C LYS A 3 14.66 -24.47 -6.16
N LYS A 4 14.37 -23.91 -7.32
CA LYS A 4 14.17 -22.47 -7.47
C LYS A 4 13.10 -22.09 -6.45
N ASN A 5 13.50 -21.46 -5.37
CA ASN A 5 12.58 -20.90 -4.38
C ASN A 5 11.82 -19.77 -5.11
N ASN A 6 10.69 -20.13 -5.69
CA ASN A 6 9.86 -19.21 -6.47
C ASN A 6 9.07 -18.36 -5.47
N GLU A 7 9.80 -17.53 -4.71
CA GLU A 7 9.19 -16.66 -3.70
C GLU A 7 8.29 -15.64 -4.39
N SER A 8 7.01 -15.77 -4.10
CA SER A 8 6.01 -14.82 -4.59
C SER A 8 5.71 -13.77 -3.52
N TRP A 9 5.66 -12.52 -3.93
CA TRP A 9 5.29 -11.37 -3.10
C TRP A 9 4.07 -10.67 -3.69
N LEU A 10 3.25 -10.10 -2.84
CA LEU A 10 2.15 -9.25 -3.22
C LEU A 10 2.35 -7.86 -2.62
N ILE A 11 2.34 -6.83 -3.46
CA ILE A 11 2.33 -5.44 -3.03
C ILE A 11 0.97 -4.85 -3.42
N VAL A 12 0.29 -4.27 -2.45
CA VAL A 12 -1.06 -3.73 -2.61
C VAL A 12 -1.05 -2.24 -2.30
N GLY A 13 -1.55 -1.43 -3.22
CA GLY A 13 -1.94 -0.06 -2.91
C GLY A 13 -3.43 -0.01 -2.58
N LEU A 14 -3.82 0.62 -1.47
CA LEU A 14 -5.23 0.83 -1.13
C LEU A 14 -5.75 2.15 -1.69
N GLY A 15 -7.02 2.15 -2.07
CA GLY A 15 -7.74 3.29 -2.61
C GLY A 15 -9.16 2.91 -3.03
N ASN A 16 -9.94 3.89 -3.45
CA ASN A 16 -11.26 3.72 -4.04
C ASN A 16 -11.15 3.86 -5.57
N PRO A 17 -11.84 3.02 -6.36
CA PRO A 17 -11.91 3.16 -7.80
C PRO A 17 -12.81 4.35 -8.17
N GLY A 18 -12.46 5.04 -9.27
CA GLY A 18 -13.21 6.19 -9.80
C GLY A 18 -12.36 7.45 -9.87
N LYS A 19 -12.60 8.26 -10.91
CA LYS A 19 -11.85 9.49 -11.17
C LYS A 19 -11.98 10.51 -10.03
N GLU A 20 -13.11 10.54 -9.38
CA GLU A 20 -13.42 11.42 -8.25
C GLU A 20 -12.51 11.15 -7.03
N TYR A 21 -11.95 9.94 -6.91
CA TYR A 21 -11.08 9.54 -5.79
C TYR A 21 -9.59 9.65 -6.10
N GLU A 22 -9.18 9.79 -7.36
CA GLU A 22 -7.78 9.69 -7.80
C GLU A 22 -6.82 10.60 -7.02
N ARG A 23 -7.28 11.79 -6.63
CA ARG A 23 -6.47 12.80 -5.93
C ARG A 23 -6.79 12.93 -4.45
N THR A 24 -7.62 12.03 -3.91
CA THR A 24 -7.97 12.09 -2.51
C THR A 24 -6.84 11.52 -1.62
N ARG A 25 -6.85 11.91 -0.35
CA ARG A 25 -5.92 11.41 0.67
C ARG A 25 -6.02 9.89 0.82
N HIS A 26 -7.24 9.35 0.74
CA HIS A 26 -7.50 7.92 0.84
C HIS A 26 -6.94 7.09 -0.32
N ASN A 27 -6.58 7.72 -1.44
CA ASN A 27 -5.97 7.07 -2.60
C ASN A 27 -4.43 7.16 -2.61
N ALA A 28 -3.79 7.58 -1.51
CA ALA A 28 -2.33 7.62 -1.42
C ALA A 28 -1.69 6.24 -1.72
N GLY A 29 -2.31 5.14 -1.30
CA GLY A 29 -1.84 3.79 -1.61
C GLY A 29 -1.92 3.47 -3.11
N PHE A 30 -3.00 3.82 -3.81
CA PHE A 30 -3.12 3.66 -5.26
C PHE A 30 -2.03 4.44 -6.00
N ARG A 31 -1.80 5.68 -5.59
CA ARG A 31 -0.75 6.52 -6.18
C ARG A 31 0.66 5.96 -5.94
N ALA A 32 0.91 5.42 -4.74
CA ALA A 32 2.20 4.82 -4.40
C ALA A 32 2.52 3.58 -5.24
N ILE A 33 1.53 2.72 -5.48
CA ILE A 33 1.76 1.52 -6.29
C ILE A 33 1.88 1.85 -7.78
N ASP A 34 1.28 2.94 -8.26
CA ASP A 34 1.50 3.43 -9.63
C ASP A 34 2.96 3.89 -9.81
N VAL A 35 3.51 4.64 -8.84
CA VAL A 35 4.94 5.00 -8.83
C VAL A 35 5.85 3.76 -8.83
N LEU A 36 5.49 2.74 -8.06
CA LEU A 36 6.23 1.48 -8.04
C LEU A 36 6.15 0.75 -9.39
N ALA A 37 4.98 0.72 -10.02
CA ALA A 37 4.79 0.11 -11.34
C ALA A 37 5.64 0.80 -12.41
N ASP A 38 5.67 2.13 -12.42
CA ASP A 38 6.51 2.91 -13.32
C ASP A 38 8.00 2.59 -13.12
N ARG A 39 8.45 2.49 -11.87
CA ARG A 39 9.84 2.12 -11.51
C ARG A 39 10.20 0.71 -11.98
N LEU A 40 9.26 -0.22 -11.93
CA LEU A 40 9.44 -1.60 -12.39
C LEU A 40 9.17 -1.80 -13.89
N GLY A 41 8.83 -0.72 -14.60
CA GLY A 41 8.57 -0.74 -16.04
C GLY A 41 7.34 -1.57 -16.42
N CYS A 42 6.31 -1.61 -15.58
CA CYS A 42 5.10 -2.38 -15.85
C CYS A 42 3.82 -1.54 -15.71
N LYS A 43 2.72 -2.07 -16.25
CA LYS A 43 1.38 -1.47 -16.12
C LYS A 43 0.50 -2.37 -15.27
N ILE A 44 -0.31 -1.76 -14.39
CA ILE A 44 -1.29 -2.47 -13.57
C ILE A 44 -2.64 -2.40 -14.29
N ASP A 45 -2.84 -3.29 -15.27
CA ASP A 45 -3.95 -3.20 -16.22
C ASP A 45 -4.77 -4.50 -16.39
N ARG A 46 -4.35 -5.61 -15.77
CA ARG A 46 -5.09 -6.87 -15.85
C ARG A 46 -6.20 -6.91 -14.83
N LEU A 47 -7.44 -6.98 -15.29
CA LEU A 47 -8.62 -7.07 -14.41
C LEU A 47 -8.87 -8.54 -14.00
N LYS A 48 -8.59 -8.88 -12.74
CA LYS A 48 -8.91 -10.17 -12.10
C LYS A 48 -8.87 -10.01 -10.58
N PHE A 49 -9.41 -10.96 -9.84
CA PHE A 49 -9.41 -10.95 -8.36
C PHE A 49 -10.09 -9.71 -7.76
N GLN A 50 -11.14 -9.20 -8.41
CA GLN A 50 -11.79 -7.94 -8.05
C GLN A 50 -10.79 -6.75 -7.95
N GLY A 51 -9.75 -6.77 -8.78
CA GLY A 51 -8.69 -5.76 -8.77
C GLY A 51 -7.99 -5.65 -10.12
N LEU A 52 -7.30 -4.53 -10.31
CA LEU A 52 -6.31 -4.39 -11.37
C LEU A 52 -4.98 -4.90 -10.83
N TYR A 53 -4.32 -5.77 -11.56
CA TYR A 53 -3.04 -6.33 -11.13
C TYR A 53 -2.02 -6.43 -12.25
N SER A 54 -0.77 -6.54 -11.86
CA SER A 54 0.36 -6.89 -12.73
C SER A 54 1.23 -7.94 -12.07
N GLN A 55 2.02 -8.64 -12.86
CA GLN A 55 3.05 -9.55 -12.38
C GLN A 55 4.37 -9.19 -13.05
N VAL A 56 5.40 -8.98 -12.25
CA VAL A 56 6.77 -8.71 -12.70
C VAL A 56 7.76 -9.68 -12.08
N ASN A 57 8.91 -9.83 -12.68
CA ASN A 57 10.06 -10.49 -12.06
C ASN A 57 10.98 -9.41 -11.51
N TYR A 58 11.22 -9.44 -10.21
CA TYR A 58 12.13 -8.54 -9.53
C TYR A 58 13.19 -9.36 -8.79
N GLU A 59 14.45 -9.23 -9.16
CA GLU A 59 15.58 -9.95 -8.57
C GLU A 59 15.33 -11.48 -8.44
N GLY A 60 14.73 -12.08 -9.48
CA GLY A 60 14.41 -13.51 -9.52
C GLY A 60 13.17 -13.93 -8.71
N LYS A 61 12.50 -13.01 -8.04
CA LYS A 61 11.26 -13.22 -7.28
C LYS A 61 10.05 -12.81 -8.14
N LYS A 62 8.93 -13.50 -7.97
CA LYS A 62 7.64 -13.08 -8.57
C LYS A 62 7.00 -12.02 -7.69
N VAL A 63 6.79 -10.83 -8.23
CA VAL A 63 6.12 -9.74 -7.53
C VAL A 63 4.81 -9.41 -8.22
N PHE A 64 3.72 -9.46 -7.48
CA PHE A 64 2.40 -9.04 -7.92
C PHE A 64 2.12 -7.64 -7.38
N LEU A 65 1.66 -6.74 -8.24
CA LEU A 65 1.14 -5.43 -7.87
C LEU A 65 -0.37 -5.47 -7.98
N LEU A 66 -1.08 -4.97 -6.98
CA LEU A 66 -2.56 -5.02 -6.94
C LEU A 66 -3.15 -3.68 -6.49
N LYS A 67 -4.12 -3.21 -7.28
CA LYS A 67 -5.05 -2.13 -6.94
C LYS A 67 -6.45 -2.73 -6.81
N PRO A 68 -6.98 -3.01 -5.60
CA PRO A 68 -8.34 -3.48 -5.44
C PRO A 68 -9.34 -2.55 -6.14
N GLN A 69 -10.25 -3.12 -6.92
CA GLN A 69 -11.33 -2.36 -7.59
C GLN A 69 -12.65 -2.47 -6.81
N THR A 70 -12.55 -2.87 -5.56
CA THR A 70 -13.59 -2.77 -4.55
C THR A 70 -13.52 -1.40 -3.89
N PHE A 71 -14.58 -0.97 -3.20
CA PHE A 71 -14.43 0.15 -2.28
C PHE A 71 -13.53 -0.22 -1.11
N MET A 72 -12.98 0.80 -0.43
CA MET A 72 -11.96 0.64 0.62
C MET A 72 -12.33 -0.43 1.67
N ASN A 73 -13.55 -0.43 2.15
CA ASN A 73 -14.03 -1.37 3.17
C ASN A 73 -14.18 -2.82 2.70
N LEU A 74 -13.95 -3.10 1.42
CA LEU A 74 -13.97 -4.44 0.82
C LEU A 74 -12.62 -4.85 0.21
N SER A 75 -11.57 -4.07 0.44
CA SER A 75 -10.23 -4.31 -0.15
C SER A 75 -9.67 -5.70 0.16
N GLY A 76 -9.97 -6.24 1.34
CA GLY A 76 -9.51 -7.57 1.76
C GLY A 76 -9.97 -8.70 0.84
N ARG A 77 -11.15 -8.59 0.20
CA ARG A 77 -11.66 -9.61 -0.72
C ARG A 77 -10.78 -9.79 -1.94
N SER A 78 -10.32 -8.69 -2.53
CA SER A 78 -9.42 -8.72 -3.67
C SER A 78 -8.06 -9.34 -3.30
N ILE A 79 -7.54 -8.94 -2.14
CA ILE A 79 -6.26 -9.42 -1.62
C ILE A 79 -6.31 -10.92 -1.32
N LEU A 80 -7.37 -11.38 -0.64
CA LEU A 80 -7.57 -12.81 -0.34
C LEU A 80 -7.61 -13.64 -1.61
N GLN A 81 -8.37 -13.22 -2.63
CA GLN A 81 -8.49 -13.96 -3.89
C GLN A 81 -7.14 -14.13 -4.58
N LEU A 82 -6.33 -13.06 -4.69
CA LEU A 82 -5.04 -13.13 -5.35
C LEU A 82 -4.03 -13.92 -4.50
N SER A 83 -3.93 -13.64 -3.21
CA SER A 83 -2.96 -14.29 -2.33
C SER A 83 -3.24 -15.79 -2.19
N ALA A 84 -4.50 -16.21 -2.10
CA ALA A 84 -4.88 -17.61 -2.08
C ALA A 84 -4.56 -18.31 -3.41
N TYR A 85 -4.85 -17.68 -4.54
CA TYR A 85 -4.59 -18.26 -5.87
C TYR A 85 -3.10 -18.51 -6.12
N PHE A 86 -2.22 -17.62 -5.66
CA PHE A 86 -0.77 -17.74 -5.83
C PHE A 86 -0.04 -18.28 -4.59
N ASN A 87 -0.76 -18.72 -3.56
CA ASN A 87 -0.22 -19.24 -2.30
C ASN A 87 0.77 -18.27 -1.64
N ILE A 88 0.39 -16.98 -1.56
CA ILE A 88 1.21 -15.94 -0.94
C ILE A 88 0.80 -15.80 0.54
N PRO A 89 1.69 -16.09 1.50
CA PRO A 89 1.37 -15.98 2.92
C PRO A 89 1.28 -14.51 3.35
N PRO A 90 0.54 -14.18 4.44
CA PRO A 90 0.39 -12.81 4.93
C PRO A 90 1.71 -12.04 5.08
N GLN A 91 2.78 -12.69 5.53
CA GLN A 91 4.10 -12.08 5.75
C GLN A 91 4.75 -11.58 4.46
N ARG A 92 4.24 -11.99 3.29
CA ARG A 92 4.68 -11.54 1.96
C ARG A 92 3.66 -10.65 1.25
N ILE A 93 2.70 -10.11 1.99
CA ILE A 93 1.72 -9.13 1.51
C ILE A 93 2.09 -7.76 2.07
N ILE A 94 2.66 -6.89 1.24
CA ILE A 94 3.03 -5.52 1.61
C ILE A 94 1.87 -4.59 1.26
N VAL A 95 1.34 -3.85 2.23
CA VAL A 95 0.18 -2.96 2.03
C VAL A 95 0.59 -1.51 2.19
N LEU A 96 0.38 -0.71 1.13
CA LEU A 96 0.59 0.74 1.10
C LEU A 96 -0.76 1.44 1.28
N PHE A 97 -0.87 2.34 2.26
CA PHE A 97 -2.12 3.04 2.58
C PHE A 97 -1.88 4.35 3.34
N ASP A 98 -2.89 5.19 3.38
CA ASP A 98 -2.88 6.48 4.06
C ASP A 98 -2.91 6.36 5.58
N ASP A 99 -2.17 7.24 6.26
CA ASP A 99 -2.20 7.37 7.72
C ASP A 99 -2.36 8.86 8.12
N ILE A 100 -3.49 9.16 8.74
CA ILE A 100 -3.82 10.52 9.22
C ILE A 100 -2.99 10.96 10.43
N SER A 101 -2.34 10.04 11.13
CA SER A 101 -1.49 10.36 12.30
C SER A 101 -0.10 10.84 11.90
N LEU A 102 0.23 10.76 10.62
CA LEU A 102 1.52 11.19 10.07
C LEU A 102 1.31 12.41 9.15
N PRO A 103 2.16 13.43 9.26
CA PRO A 103 2.12 14.55 8.32
C PRO A 103 2.49 14.09 6.91
N PRO A 104 2.05 14.83 5.85
CA PRO A 104 2.47 14.58 4.48
C PRO A 104 4.00 14.55 4.37
N GLY A 105 4.54 13.68 3.51
CA GLY A 105 5.98 13.47 3.37
C GLY A 105 6.59 12.43 4.32
N ARG A 106 5.86 11.98 5.35
CA ARG A 106 6.33 10.97 6.30
C ARG A 106 5.85 9.57 5.96
N LEU A 107 6.70 8.60 6.25
CA LEU A 107 6.38 7.18 6.18
C LEU A 107 6.51 6.51 7.55
N ARG A 108 5.74 5.44 7.74
CA ARG A 108 5.93 4.52 8.86
C ARG A 108 5.76 3.08 8.41
N ILE A 109 6.81 2.29 8.54
CA ILE A 109 6.86 0.89 8.18
C ILE A 109 6.70 0.04 9.43
N ARG A 110 5.85 -0.98 9.36
CA ARG A 110 5.56 -1.94 10.43
C ARG A 110 5.45 -3.35 9.86
N ALA A 111 5.88 -4.35 10.61
CA ALA A 111 5.75 -5.76 10.23
C ALA A 111 4.31 -6.27 10.41
N ASP A 112 3.58 -5.68 11.36
CA ASP A 112 2.24 -6.08 11.77
C ASP A 112 1.50 -4.93 12.46
N GLY A 113 0.32 -5.19 13.00
CA GLY A 113 -0.42 -4.25 13.84
C GLY A 113 -1.94 -4.29 13.64
N SER A 114 -2.67 -3.59 14.49
CA SER A 114 -4.12 -3.42 14.40
C SER A 114 -4.52 -2.53 13.21
N ALA A 115 -5.82 -2.42 12.97
CA ALA A 115 -6.35 -1.60 11.88
C ALA A 115 -6.17 -0.08 12.08
N GLY A 116 -6.01 0.38 13.33
CA GLY A 116 -5.86 1.81 13.64
C GLY A 116 -7.02 2.69 13.13
N GLY A 117 -8.22 2.14 13.00
CA GLY A 117 -9.38 2.84 12.44
C GLY A 117 -9.51 2.80 10.92
N HIS A 118 -8.48 2.38 10.18
CA HIS A 118 -8.48 2.36 8.72
C HIS A 118 -9.36 1.24 8.15
N ASN A 119 -10.41 1.58 7.39
CA ASN A 119 -11.40 0.61 6.92
C ASN A 119 -10.83 -0.45 5.96
N GLY A 120 -9.87 -0.09 5.11
CA GLY A 120 -9.19 -1.05 4.24
C GLY A 120 -8.39 -2.08 5.03
N ILE A 121 -7.68 -1.66 6.08
CA ILE A 121 -6.92 -2.56 6.95
C ILE A 121 -7.85 -3.45 7.76
N LYS A 122 -8.99 -2.92 8.25
CA LYS A 122 -10.04 -3.75 8.90
C LYS A 122 -10.51 -4.87 7.96
N SER A 123 -10.81 -4.52 6.71
CA SER A 123 -11.23 -5.48 5.69
C SER A 123 -10.17 -6.55 5.44
N ILE A 124 -8.89 -6.17 5.32
CA ILE A 124 -7.81 -7.12 5.09
C ILE A 124 -7.70 -8.09 6.27
N ILE A 125 -7.66 -7.59 7.50
CA ILE A 125 -7.56 -8.43 8.70
C ILE A 125 -8.73 -9.41 8.78
N ALA A 126 -9.95 -8.96 8.49
CA ALA A 126 -11.14 -9.81 8.52
C ALA A 126 -11.11 -10.93 7.47
N GLU A 127 -10.69 -10.62 6.24
CA GLU A 127 -10.69 -11.57 5.14
C GLU A 127 -9.52 -12.56 5.19
N ILE A 128 -8.29 -12.10 5.50
CA ILE A 128 -7.12 -12.98 5.54
C ILE A 128 -6.89 -13.63 6.92
N GLY A 129 -7.62 -13.22 7.96
CA GLY A 129 -7.53 -13.77 9.32
C GLY A 129 -6.19 -13.52 10.01
N SER A 130 -5.42 -12.50 9.61
CA SER A 130 -4.10 -12.21 10.15
C SER A 130 -3.82 -10.71 10.22
N GLN A 131 -3.05 -10.32 11.23
CA GLN A 131 -2.48 -8.98 11.36
C GLN A 131 -0.99 -8.94 10.95
N ALA A 132 -0.37 -10.10 10.71
CA ALA A 132 1.05 -10.28 10.45
C ALA A 132 1.37 -10.09 8.95
N PHE A 133 1.15 -8.87 8.44
CA PHE A 133 1.55 -8.46 7.10
C PHE A 133 2.26 -7.10 7.14
N PRO A 134 3.35 -6.94 6.37
CA PRO A 134 4.09 -5.69 6.27
C PRO A 134 3.22 -4.52 5.80
N ARG A 135 3.43 -3.36 6.39
CA ARG A 135 2.67 -2.13 6.14
C ARG A 135 3.58 -0.96 5.89
N ILE A 136 3.28 -0.20 4.85
CA ILE A 136 3.87 1.09 4.56
C ILE A 136 2.77 2.13 4.69
N LYS A 137 2.78 2.84 5.80
CA LYS A 137 1.86 3.91 6.11
C LYS A 137 2.37 5.21 5.51
N ILE A 138 1.55 5.86 4.71
CA ILE A 138 1.88 7.11 4.00
C ILE A 138 1.15 8.25 4.70
N GLY A 139 1.89 9.20 5.24
CA GLY A 139 1.34 10.34 5.93
C GLY A 139 0.51 11.21 5.00
N VAL A 140 -0.72 11.50 5.42
CA VAL A 140 -1.65 12.38 4.70
C VAL A 140 -2.14 13.55 5.54
N GLY A 141 -1.68 13.65 6.79
CA GLY A 141 -2.02 14.71 7.73
C GLY A 141 -3.32 14.47 8.49
N ALA A 142 -3.37 15.02 9.70
CA ALA A 142 -4.55 15.01 10.54
C ALA A 142 -5.59 16.00 10.02
N LYS A 143 -6.87 15.72 10.30
CA LYS A 143 -7.94 16.67 10.04
C LYS A 143 -7.70 17.98 10.80
N PRO A 144 -7.93 19.15 10.17
CA PRO A 144 -7.59 20.44 10.76
C PRO A 144 -8.51 20.83 11.93
N HIS A 145 -9.72 20.28 11.96
CA HIS A 145 -10.71 20.58 13.01
C HIS A 145 -11.23 19.29 13.64
N PRO A 146 -11.32 19.20 14.98
CA PRO A 146 -11.83 18.01 15.68
C PRO A 146 -13.24 17.60 15.22
N GLU A 147 -14.09 18.55 14.89
CA GLU A 147 -15.50 18.35 14.50
C GLU A 147 -15.65 17.85 13.06
N GLN A 148 -14.60 17.98 12.21
CA GLN A 148 -14.67 17.54 10.84
C GLN A 148 -14.86 16.03 10.76
N ASP A 149 -15.75 15.57 9.90
CA ASP A 149 -15.92 14.13 9.66
C ASP A 149 -14.64 13.54 9.07
N LEU A 150 -14.24 12.37 9.58
CA LEU A 150 -13.02 11.72 9.12
C LEU A 150 -13.14 11.21 7.68
N ALA A 151 -14.33 10.74 7.28
CA ALA A 151 -14.56 10.29 5.91
C ALA A 151 -14.42 11.46 4.94
N ASP A 152 -14.98 12.62 5.26
CA ASP A 152 -14.83 13.83 4.43
C ASP A 152 -13.37 14.27 4.32
N TRP A 153 -12.60 14.15 5.43
CA TRP A 153 -11.18 14.49 5.41
C TRP A 153 -10.36 13.59 4.49
N VAL A 154 -10.49 12.27 4.63
CA VAL A 154 -9.70 11.34 3.80
C VAL A 154 -10.14 11.34 2.33
N LEU A 155 -11.36 11.77 2.03
CA LEU A 155 -11.85 11.98 0.67
C LEU A 155 -11.54 13.38 0.11
N SER A 156 -10.90 14.25 0.91
CA SER A 156 -10.44 15.55 0.42
C SER A 156 -9.13 15.46 -0.35
N SER A 157 -8.86 16.47 -1.17
CA SER A 157 -7.62 16.60 -1.93
C SER A 157 -6.52 17.27 -1.12
N PHE A 158 -5.27 17.12 -1.56
CA PHE A 158 -4.11 17.80 -0.99
C PHE A 158 -4.00 19.25 -1.50
N SER A 159 -3.50 20.15 -0.67
CA SER A 159 -3.03 21.45 -1.13
C SER A 159 -1.75 21.31 -1.98
N SER A 160 -1.40 22.34 -2.75
CA SER A 160 -0.20 22.32 -3.60
C SER A 160 1.11 22.08 -2.81
N LYS A 161 1.16 22.53 -1.56
CA LYS A 161 2.32 22.29 -0.68
C LYS A 161 2.37 20.84 -0.23
N GLU A 162 1.26 20.33 0.28
CA GLU A 162 1.15 18.92 0.71
C GLU A 162 1.39 17.93 -0.44
N GLU A 163 0.99 18.29 -1.67
CA GLU A 163 1.19 17.48 -2.87
C GLU A 163 2.68 17.27 -3.17
N LYS A 164 3.53 18.28 -2.97
CA LYS A 164 4.99 18.14 -3.13
C LYS A 164 5.57 17.17 -2.10
N ASP A 165 5.17 17.31 -0.84
CA ASP A 165 5.60 16.43 0.24
C ASP A 165 5.12 15.00 0.01
N LEU A 166 3.87 14.85 -0.45
CA LEU A 166 3.31 13.55 -0.80
C LEU A 166 4.08 12.89 -1.95
N CYS A 167 4.41 13.60 -3.01
CA CYS A 167 5.19 13.05 -4.14
C CYS A 167 6.52 12.46 -3.67
N SER A 168 7.21 13.13 -2.75
CA SER A 168 8.43 12.58 -2.13
C SER A 168 8.13 11.28 -1.37
N ALA A 169 7.07 11.27 -0.55
CA ALA A 169 6.67 10.07 0.20
C ALA A 169 6.26 8.90 -0.70
N LEU A 170 5.59 9.17 -1.82
CA LEU A 170 5.21 8.13 -2.79
C LEU A 170 6.44 7.44 -3.40
N ASN A 171 7.45 8.20 -3.81
CA ASN A 171 8.70 7.65 -4.34
C ASN A 171 9.43 6.81 -3.28
N ARG A 172 9.54 7.33 -2.06
CA ARG A 172 10.17 6.62 -0.93
C ARG A 172 9.38 5.37 -0.51
N SER A 173 8.05 5.38 -0.62
CA SER A 173 7.23 4.20 -0.33
C SER A 173 7.46 3.07 -1.34
N ALA A 174 7.67 3.40 -2.62
CA ALA A 174 8.07 2.43 -3.64
C ALA A 174 9.44 1.82 -3.33
N GLU A 175 10.43 2.63 -2.94
CA GLU A 175 11.75 2.15 -2.50
C GLU A 175 11.66 1.27 -1.25
N ALA A 176 10.84 1.69 -0.29
CA ALA A 176 10.62 0.93 0.94
C ALA A 176 10.00 -0.45 0.68
N ALA A 177 9.06 -0.55 -0.27
CA ALA A 177 8.46 -1.82 -0.65
C ALA A 177 9.49 -2.80 -1.23
N LEU A 178 10.39 -2.32 -2.10
CA LEU A 178 11.49 -3.13 -2.64
C LEU A 178 12.51 -3.48 -1.54
N CYS A 179 12.83 -2.53 -0.66
CA CYS A 179 13.72 -2.77 0.47
C CYS A 179 13.18 -3.86 1.42
N ILE A 180 11.86 -3.93 1.64
CA ILE A 180 11.25 -5.03 2.41
C ILE A 180 11.49 -6.38 1.74
N ILE A 181 11.35 -6.46 0.42
CA ILE A 181 11.58 -7.71 -0.34
C ILE A 181 13.05 -8.16 -0.27
N ASP A 182 13.99 -7.22 -0.29
CA ASP A 182 15.43 -7.51 -0.38
C ASP A 182 16.07 -7.67 0.99
N HIS A 183 15.67 -6.89 1.98
CA HIS A 183 16.37 -6.76 3.26
C HIS A 183 15.47 -6.97 4.48
N GLY A 184 14.15 -7.14 4.26
CA GLY A 184 13.17 -7.32 5.33
C GLY A 184 12.68 -6.02 5.96
N VAL A 185 11.62 -6.16 6.77
CA VAL A 185 10.93 -5.03 7.41
C VAL A 185 11.83 -4.23 8.37
N PRO A 186 12.69 -4.85 9.22
CA PRO A 186 13.52 -4.08 10.15
C PRO A 186 14.44 -3.09 9.43
N GLU A 187 15.09 -3.51 8.35
CA GLU A 187 16.00 -2.65 7.58
C GLU A 187 15.23 -1.54 6.86
N ALA A 188 14.09 -1.85 6.25
CA ALA A 188 13.25 -0.85 5.63
C ALA A 188 12.74 0.17 6.67
N ALA A 189 12.35 -0.28 7.87
CA ALA A 189 11.93 0.62 8.96
C ALA A 189 13.07 1.56 9.39
N ASN A 190 14.29 1.04 9.52
CA ASN A 190 15.48 1.86 9.87
C ASN A 190 15.75 2.95 8.82
N ARG A 191 15.64 2.60 7.53
CA ARG A 191 15.93 3.55 6.43
C ARG A 191 14.85 4.60 6.22
N PHE A 192 13.57 4.26 6.43
CA PHE A 192 12.46 5.09 5.97
C PHE A 192 11.59 5.70 7.07
N ASN A 193 11.61 5.20 8.33
CA ASN A 193 10.73 5.71 9.40
C ASN A 193 11.14 7.06 9.98
N GLY A 194 12.37 7.47 9.89
CA GLY A 194 12.89 8.62 10.64
C GLY A 194 13.23 9.85 9.82
N SER A 195 13.42 9.71 8.55
CA SER A 195 14.00 10.76 7.71
C SER A 195 12.98 11.47 6.84
N THR A 196 12.88 12.76 7.03
CA THR A 196 12.64 13.66 5.90
C THR A 196 14.03 13.94 5.30
N PRO A 197 14.22 13.91 3.99
CA PRO A 197 15.47 14.40 3.41
C PRO A 197 15.65 15.87 3.73
#